data_45a80b2533513df2df701566f9bae7de
#
_entry.id   45a80b2533513df2df701566f9bae7de
#
_cell.length_a   1.000
_cell.length_b   1.000
_cell.length_c   1.000
_cell.angle_alpha   90.00
_cell.angle_beta   90.00
_cell.angle_gamma   90.00
#
_symmetry.space_group_name_H-M   'P 1'
#
loop_
_entity.id
_entity.type
_entity.pdbx_description
1 polymer ?
#
loop_
_entity_poly.entity_id
_entity_poly.type
_entity_poly.pdbx_seq_one_letter_code
_entity_poly.pdbx_strand_id
1 'polypeptide(L)'
;MAVLENCEPKRVFHYFEEICKIPHGSGNTKQISDYLVQFAKDHDLKYVQDEMNNVVIYKPGTAGYENAPVVIIQGHMDMVCEKRPDVEHDFTKDGLNLSVEGDYVSANGTTLGGDDGIAVAYGLALLESDTIAHPPLEVFITVDEEIGLLGAVGFDCSVLKGRRFINLDSEAEGSLWISCAGGLSGVSHIPVTRLDAEGEKLTVKISGLMGGHSGAEIDKNRANANSLLGKFLHGLDEKTDFELISVQGGQKDNAITREATAEILVLEENVDAVREYAASVQGAWREEYAGTDEGITVTVEDEGKQEVRVLHPTSKEKVIFFLVNVPYGVQKMSGTIKGLVETSTNIGILKTSENEVMGSSSIRSSVETARDSLSDKIAYLTEFLGGEYERQGVYPAWEYRKDSPLRDKMVEVYEEMYGQKPNVVAIHAGLECGLFYKKMEGLDCVSLGPDMKDIHTSEEVLSISSTERVWKYLVKVLEALK
;
A
#
# COMPACT_ATOMS: atom_id res chain seq x y z
N MET A 1 -30.06 -20.48 9.86
CA MET A 1 -29.00 -20.77 10.84
C MET A 1 -27.87 -19.85 10.52
N ALA A 2 -27.23 -19.31 11.54
CA ALA A 2 -26.04 -18.50 11.33
C ALA A 2 -24.93 -19.39 10.73
N VAL A 3 -24.21 -18.91 9.73
CA VAL A 3 -23.18 -19.69 9.01
C VAL A 3 -21.98 -19.94 9.92
N LEU A 4 -21.64 -18.95 10.77
CA LEU A 4 -20.48 -18.98 11.65
C LEU A 4 -20.78 -19.43 13.10
N GLU A 5 -21.99 -19.95 13.40
CA GLU A 5 -22.42 -20.30 14.77
C GLU A 5 -21.53 -21.33 15.47
N ASN A 6 -20.79 -22.14 14.70
CA ASN A 6 -19.88 -23.17 15.22
C ASN A 6 -18.41 -22.77 15.22
N CYS A 7 -18.08 -21.56 14.74
CA CYS A 7 -16.72 -21.03 14.76
C CYS A 7 -16.36 -20.45 16.13
N GLU A 8 -15.12 -20.69 16.58
CA GLU A 8 -14.59 -20.09 17.81
C GLU A 8 -13.57 -18.99 17.47
N PRO A 9 -13.59 -17.87 18.20
CA PRO A 9 -14.40 -17.51 19.36
C PRO A 9 -15.83 -17.11 18.98
N LYS A 10 -16.83 -17.69 19.60
CA LYS A 10 -18.24 -17.53 19.21
C LYS A 10 -18.69 -16.08 19.12
N ARG A 11 -18.29 -15.23 20.09
CA ARG A 11 -18.74 -13.84 20.10
C ARG A 11 -18.07 -13.01 18.99
N VAL A 12 -16.81 -13.29 18.68
CA VAL A 12 -16.11 -12.65 17.56
C VAL A 12 -16.78 -13.01 16.24
N PHE A 13 -16.97 -14.31 15.95
CA PHE A 13 -17.63 -14.74 14.71
C PHE A 13 -19.12 -14.37 14.63
N HIS A 14 -19.79 -14.24 15.77
CA HIS A 14 -21.14 -13.66 15.79
C HIS A 14 -21.13 -12.22 15.27
N TYR A 15 -20.28 -11.36 15.79
CA TYR A 15 -20.20 -9.97 15.33
C TYR A 15 -19.67 -9.86 13.91
N PHE A 16 -18.72 -10.67 13.52
CA PHE A 16 -18.25 -10.73 12.14
C PHE A 16 -19.38 -11.08 11.17
N GLU A 17 -20.20 -12.09 11.49
CA GLU A 17 -21.37 -12.43 10.67
C GLU A 17 -22.44 -11.32 10.64
N GLU A 18 -22.64 -10.58 11.75
CA GLU A 18 -23.58 -9.47 11.79
C GLU A 18 -23.13 -8.31 10.89
N ILE A 19 -21.85 -7.91 10.95
CA ILE A 19 -21.34 -6.83 10.10
C ILE A 19 -21.31 -7.23 8.62
N CYS A 20 -21.05 -8.49 8.29
CA CYS A 20 -21.12 -8.99 6.90
C CYS A 20 -22.54 -8.90 6.29
N LYS A 21 -23.59 -8.77 7.10
CA LYS A 21 -24.96 -8.53 6.61
C LYS A 21 -25.20 -7.09 6.21
N ILE A 22 -24.34 -6.17 6.60
CA ILE A 22 -24.45 -4.74 6.36
C ILE A 22 -23.57 -4.38 5.16
N PRO A 23 -24.08 -3.76 4.09
CA PRO A 23 -23.25 -3.21 3.04
C PRO A 23 -22.30 -2.14 3.59
N HIS A 24 -20.97 -2.36 3.44
CA HIS A 24 -19.96 -1.49 4.04
C HIS A 24 -18.70 -1.30 3.19
N GLY A 25 -18.84 -1.33 1.87
CA GLY A 25 -17.75 -0.95 0.97
C GLY A 25 -17.29 0.49 1.21
N SER A 26 -16.03 0.80 0.89
CA SER A 26 -15.47 2.17 1.01
C SER A 26 -16.38 3.19 0.33
N GLY A 27 -16.61 4.33 0.98
CA GLY A 27 -17.57 5.34 0.58
C GLY A 27 -19.05 5.03 0.95
N ASN A 28 -19.37 3.84 1.46
CA ASN A 28 -20.72 3.41 1.88
C ASN A 28 -20.76 2.94 3.35
N THR A 29 -20.14 3.66 4.25
CA THR A 29 -19.87 3.24 5.62
C THR A 29 -20.92 3.70 6.65
N LYS A 30 -21.92 4.49 6.24
CA LYS A 30 -22.90 5.06 7.18
C LYS A 30 -23.71 4.01 7.94
N GLN A 31 -24.13 2.92 7.29
CA GLN A 31 -24.97 1.90 7.93
C GLN A 31 -24.20 1.11 8.99
N ILE A 32 -22.95 0.71 8.70
CA ILE A 32 -22.11 0.00 9.67
C ILE A 32 -21.70 0.93 10.82
N SER A 33 -21.40 2.19 10.55
CA SER A 33 -21.12 3.20 11.58
C SER A 33 -22.32 3.39 12.52
N ASP A 34 -23.55 3.48 11.99
CA ASP A 34 -24.76 3.56 12.80
C ASP A 34 -25.04 2.28 13.59
N TYR A 35 -24.69 1.11 13.04
CA TYR A 35 -24.73 -0.15 13.78
C TYR A 35 -23.82 -0.14 15.01
N LEU A 36 -22.58 0.36 14.87
CA LEU A 36 -21.63 0.50 15.99
C LEU A 36 -22.16 1.48 17.05
N VAL A 37 -22.76 2.57 16.62
CA VAL A 37 -23.42 3.54 17.54
C VAL A 37 -24.61 2.90 18.26
N GLN A 38 -25.42 2.10 17.56
CA GLN A 38 -26.55 1.40 18.17
C GLN A 38 -26.06 0.35 19.17
N PHE A 39 -25.00 -0.41 18.82
CA PHE A 39 -24.35 -1.33 19.74
C PHE A 39 -23.91 -0.63 21.03
N ALA A 40 -23.26 0.54 20.93
CA ALA A 40 -22.83 1.30 22.10
C ALA A 40 -24.01 1.71 23.00
N LYS A 41 -25.14 2.12 22.41
CA LYS A 41 -26.36 2.46 23.13
C LYS A 41 -26.98 1.26 23.84
N ASP A 42 -27.05 0.12 23.17
CA ASP A 42 -27.63 -1.12 23.71
C ASP A 42 -26.84 -1.68 24.90
N HIS A 43 -25.54 -1.34 24.98
CA HIS A 43 -24.66 -1.73 26.08
C HIS A 43 -24.34 -0.60 27.07
N ASP A 44 -25.08 0.51 27.04
CA ASP A 44 -24.88 1.68 27.93
C ASP A 44 -23.44 2.24 27.90
N LEU A 45 -22.74 2.13 26.75
CA LEU A 45 -21.38 2.63 26.56
C LEU A 45 -21.36 4.04 25.99
N LYS A 46 -20.37 4.85 26.42
CA LYS A 46 -20.12 6.15 25.81
C LYS A 46 -19.52 5.98 24.44
N TYR A 47 -19.87 6.85 23.50
CA TYR A 47 -19.32 6.84 22.15
C TYR A 47 -19.18 8.25 21.59
N VAL A 48 -18.39 8.36 20.52
CA VAL A 48 -18.29 9.50 19.60
C VAL A 48 -18.43 8.94 18.19
N GLN A 49 -19.27 9.57 17.37
CA GLN A 49 -19.32 9.38 15.92
C GLN A 49 -19.04 10.74 15.29
N ASP A 50 -18.05 10.83 14.43
CA ASP A 50 -17.71 12.07 13.74
C ASP A 50 -18.51 12.27 12.44
N GLU A 51 -18.29 13.40 11.76
CA GLU A 51 -18.98 13.74 10.52
C GLU A 51 -18.59 12.81 9.34
N MET A 52 -17.43 12.14 9.45
CA MET A 52 -16.96 11.17 8.44
C MET A 52 -17.47 9.75 8.71
N ASN A 53 -18.17 9.52 9.81
CA ASN A 53 -18.64 8.24 10.32
C ASN A 53 -17.58 7.39 11.05
N ASN A 54 -16.41 7.92 11.40
CA ASN A 54 -15.52 7.23 12.34
C ASN A 54 -16.21 7.09 13.69
N VAL A 55 -15.97 5.98 14.41
CA VAL A 55 -16.62 5.71 15.71
C VAL A 55 -15.57 5.38 16.76
N VAL A 56 -15.70 6.02 17.94
CA VAL A 56 -14.96 5.63 19.16
C VAL A 56 -15.96 5.19 20.21
N ILE A 57 -15.78 4.01 20.81
CA ILE A 57 -16.59 3.49 21.90
C ILE A 57 -15.69 3.31 23.12
N TYR A 58 -16.14 3.85 24.26
CA TYR A 58 -15.35 3.87 25.50
C TYR A 58 -15.88 2.84 26.49
N LYS A 59 -15.00 2.00 27.02
CA LYS A 59 -15.31 1.05 28.10
C LYS A 59 -14.43 1.32 29.32
N PRO A 60 -15.00 1.49 30.55
CA PRO A 60 -14.21 1.60 31.78
C PRO A 60 -13.35 0.38 32.04
N GLY A 61 -12.21 0.56 32.70
CA GLY A 61 -11.40 -0.57 33.15
C GLY A 61 -12.15 -1.46 34.15
N THR A 62 -11.88 -2.76 34.05
CA THR A 62 -12.45 -3.76 34.98
C THR A 62 -11.87 -3.62 36.37
N ALA A 63 -12.45 -4.34 37.35
CA ALA A 63 -11.99 -4.31 38.75
C ALA A 63 -10.49 -4.56 38.89
N GLY A 64 -9.78 -3.60 39.46
CA GLY A 64 -8.33 -3.60 39.62
C GLY A 64 -7.53 -3.04 38.45
N TYR A 65 -8.21 -2.55 37.39
CA TYR A 65 -7.62 -1.88 36.22
C TYR A 65 -8.15 -0.45 36.01
N GLU A 66 -8.96 0.06 36.91
CA GLU A 66 -9.66 1.36 36.76
C GLU A 66 -8.70 2.54 36.53
N ASN A 67 -7.50 2.44 37.09
CA ASN A 67 -6.46 3.47 37.00
C ASN A 67 -5.32 3.10 36.06
N ALA A 68 -5.41 1.95 35.37
CA ALA A 68 -4.41 1.57 34.38
C ALA A 68 -4.44 2.54 33.17
N PRO A 69 -3.31 2.74 32.50
CA PRO A 69 -3.28 3.55 31.29
C PRO A 69 -4.24 3.01 30.22
N VAL A 70 -4.99 3.90 29.60
CA VAL A 70 -5.97 3.57 28.54
C VAL A 70 -5.28 2.86 27.37
N VAL A 71 -5.95 1.84 26.84
CA VAL A 71 -5.55 1.13 25.62
C VAL A 71 -6.54 1.45 24.51
N ILE A 72 -6.02 1.83 23.35
CA ILE A 72 -6.79 1.99 22.11
C ILE A 72 -6.71 0.67 21.34
N ILE A 73 -7.86 0.15 20.93
CA ILE A 73 -8.01 -0.96 19.98
C ILE A 73 -8.54 -0.35 18.70
N GLN A 74 -7.83 -0.52 17.60
CA GLN A 74 -8.16 0.17 16.35
C GLN A 74 -8.19 -0.79 15.16
N GLY A 75 -9.09 -0.51 14.22
CA GLY A 75 -9.23 -1.08 12.91
C GLY A 75 -10.15 -0.23 12.05
N HIS A 76 -10.42 -0.65 10.81
CA HIS A 76 -11.35 0.05 9.92
C HIS A 76 -12.62 -0.77 9.64
N MET A 77 -13.70 -0.08 9.24
CA MET A 77 -14.99 -0.73 9.04
C MET A 77 -15.39 -0.86 7.57
N ASP A 78 -14.65 -0.23 6.66
CA ASP A 78 -14.88 -0.37 5.23
C ASP A 78 -14.13 -1.58 4.66
N MET A 79 -14.47 -1.96 3.45
CA MET A 79 -13.85 -3.07 2.73
C MET A 79 -13.71 -2.76 1.24
N VAL A 80 -12.74 -3.38 0.58
CA VAL A 80 -12.64 -3.42 -0.87
C VAL A 80 -13.80 -4.21 -1.47
N CYS A 81 -14.41 -3.71 -2.54
CA CYS A 81 -15.56 -4.31 -3.21
C CYS A 81 -15.15 -4.96 -4.55
N GLU A 82 -14.73 -6.21 -4.50
CA GLU A 82 -14.37 -7.01 -5.68
C GLU A 82 -15.26 -8.25 -5.79
N LYS A 83 -15.60 -8.66 -7.01
CA LYS A 83 -16.39 -9.88 -7.25
C LYS A 83 -15.99 -10.56 -8.54
N ARG A 84 -16.25 -11.87 -8.61
CA ARG A 84 -16.10 -12.61 -9.86
C ARG A 84 -17.09 -12.11 -10.91
N PRO A 85 -16.72 -12.17 -12.21
CA PRO A 85 -17.58 -11.68 -13.31
C PRO A 85 -18.93 -12.42 -13.42
N ASP A 86 -19.00 -13.67 -12.94
CA ASP A 86 -20.18 -14.54 -12.98
C ASP A 86 -21.11 -14.37 -11.76
N VAL A 87 -20.76 -13.49 -10.80
CA VAL A 87 -21.51 -13.26 -9.56
C VAL A 87 -22.34 -11.97 -9.67
N GLU A 88 -23.65 -12.09 -9.46
CA GLU A 88 -24.52 -10.92 -9.27
C GLU A 88 -24.53 -10.54 -7.80
N HIS A 89 -23.98 -9.35 -7.48
CA HIS A 89 -23.93 -8.78 -6.15
C HIS A 89 -23.87 -7.24 -6.25
N ASP A 90 -24.68 -6.55 -5.45
CA ASP A 90 -24.68 -5.08 -5.33
C ASP A 90 -24.12 -4.68 -3.96
N PHE A 91 -22.84 -4.39 -3.86
CA PHE A 91 -22.16 -4.00 -2.62
C PHE A 91 -22.77 -2.75 -1.93
N THR A 92 -23.66 -2.03 -2.60
CA THR A 92 -24.36 -0.88 -1.98
C THR A 92 -25.62 -1.28 -1.23
N LYS A 93 -26.10 -2.53 -1.41
CA LYS A 93 -27.41 -3.01 -0.88
C LYS A 93 -27.35 -4.38 -0.25
N ASP A 94 -26.53 -5.27 -0.79
CA ASP A 94 -26.53 -6.68 -0.42
C ASP A 94 -25.47 -6.95 0.65
N GLY A 95 -25.84 -7.74 1.66
CA GLY A 95 -24.88 -8.31 2.58
C GLY A 95 -24.13 -9.48 1.95
N LEU A 96 -22.98 -9.82 2.50
CA LEU A 96 -22.10 -10.88 2.00
C LEU A 96 -22.70 -12.28 2.22
N ASN A 97 -22.52 -13.16 1.25
CA ASN A 97 -22.95 -14.55 1.33
C ASN A 97 -21.80 -15.44 1.82
N LEU A 98 -21.71 -15.62 3.13
CA LEU A 98 -20.61 -16.33 3.78
C LEU A 98 -20.66 -17.85 3.56
N SER A 99 -19.48 -18.47 3.55
CA SER A 99 -19.29 -19.92 3.60
C SER A 99 -18.09 -20.30 4.46
N VAL A 100 -18.08 -21.53 4.94
CA VAL A 100 -16.98 -22.12 5.72
C VAL A 100 -16.49 -23.36 5.00
N GLU A 101 -15.19 -23.39 4.68
CA GLU A 101 -14.55 -24.56 4.10
C GLU A 101 -13.26 -24.87 4.89
N GLY A 102 -13.28 -26.01 5.61
CA GLY A 102 -12.18 -26.41 6.50
C GLY A 102 -11.94 -25.38 7.60
N ASP A 103 -10.75 -24.77 7.61
CA ASP A 103 -10.36 -23.73 8.57
C ASP A 103 -10.63 -22.30 8.07
N TYR A 104 -11.31 -22.12 6.94
CA TYR A 104 -11.46 -20.82 6.31
C TYR A 104 -12.91 -20.38 6.18
N VAL A 105 -13.12 -19.09 6.49
CA VAL A 105 -14.33 -18.34 6.13
C VAL A 105 -14.05 -17.60 4.82
N SER A 106 -15.02 -17.59 3.91
CA SER A 106 -15.01 -16.84 2.66
C SER A 106 -16.40 -16.26 2.35
N ALA A 107 -16.47 -15.38 1.37
CA ALA A 107 -17.72 -14.94 0.77
C ALA A 107 -17.83 -15.54 -0.65
N ASN A 108 -19.03 -16.02 -1.02
CA ASN A 108 -19.24 -16.79 -2.25
C ASN A 108 -19.07 -15.93 -3.52
N GLY A 109 -17.81 -15.76 -3.96
CA GLY A 109 -17.44 -15.06 -5.19
C GLY A 109 -17.36 -13.54 -5.08
N THR A 110 -17.30 -13.02 -3.85
CA THR A 110 -16.98 -11.62 -3.54
C THR A 110 -15.81 -11.56 -2.57
N THR A 111 -15.22 -10.37 -2.37
CA THR A 111 -14.39 -10.08 -1.19
C THR A 111 -15.17 -10.42 0.08
N LEU A 112 -14.43 -10.83 1.13
CA LEU A 112 -15.00 -11.21 2.44
C LEU A 112 -15.12 -10.02 3.40
N GLY A 113 -14.22 -9.01 3.26
CA GLY A 113 -14.06 -7.94 4.25
C GLY A 113 -13.55 -8.45 5.60
N GLY A 114 -12.73 -9.53 5.58
CA GLY A 114 -11.96 -9.96 6.74
C GLY A 114 -10.99 -8.87 7.16
N ASP A 115 -10.38 -8.24 6.18
CA ASP A 115 -9.67 -6.97 6.19
C ASP A 115 -10.68 -5.82 6.08
N ASP A 116 -11.01 -5.05 7.16
CA ASP A 116 -10.60 -5.27 8.54
C ASP A 116 -11.82 -5.50 9.46
N GLY A 117 -12.88 -6.13 8.91
CA GLY A 117 -14.09 -6.47 9.67
C GLY A 117 -13.81 -7.36 10.89
N ILE A 118 -12.68 -8.10 10.89
CA ILE A 118 -12.31 -8.92 12.04
C ILE A 118 -11.87 -8.06 13.23
N ALA A 119 -11.21 -6.92 13.02
CA ALA A 119 -10.88 -5.97 14.08
C ALA A 119 -12.15 -5.38 14.70
N VAL A 120 -13.13 -5.02 13.85
CA VAL A 120 -14.44 -4.56 14.33
C VAL A 120 -15.07 -5.62 15.22
N ALA A 121 -15.07 -6.89 14.79
CA ALA A 121 -15.64 -8.01 15.55
C ALA A 121 -14.90 -8.25 16.88
N TYR A 122 -13.57 -8.18 16.91
CA TYR A 122 -12.77 -8.23 18.14
C TYR A 122 -13.13 -7.08 19.08
N GLY A 123 -13.23 -5.86 18.56
CA GLY A 123 -13.62 -4.67 19.32
C GLY A 123 -14.99 -4.84 19.99
N LEU A 124 -15.99 -5.27 19.23
CA LEU A 124 -17.36 -5.50 19.77
C LEU A 124 -17.39 -6.63 20.81
N ALA A 125 -16.67 -7.72 20.58
CA ALA A 125 -16.60 -8.82 21.56
C ALA A 125 -15.91 -8.40 22.87
N LEU A 126 -14.89 -7.54 22.81
CA LEU A 126 -14.26 -6.94 24.00
C LEU A 126 -15.22 -6.01 24.73
N LEU A 127 -15.95 -5.17 23.99
CA LEU A 127 -16.88 -4.20 24.55
C LEU A 127 -18.09 -4.86 25.23
N GLU A 128 -18.57 -5.97 24.71
CA GLU A 128 -19.70 -6.71 25.31
C GLU A 128 -19.28 -7.49 26.55
N SER A 129 -18.04 -8.00 26.61
CA SER A 129 -17.60 -8.95 27.64
C SER A 129 -17.56 -8.34 29.03
N ASP A 130 -18.21 -9.00 30.00
CA ASP A 130 -18.14 -8.67 31.45
C ASP A 130 -17.10 -9.53 32.19
N THR A 131 -16.43 -10.46 31.50
CA THR A 131 -15.55 -11.45 32.14
C THR A 131 -14.06 -11.29 31.81
N ILE A 132 -13.73 -10.54 30.75
CA ILE A 132 -12.35 -10.24 30.36
C ILE A 132 -11.83 -9.10 31.21
N ALA A 133 -10.70 -9.32 31.90
CA ALA A 133 -10.02 -8.27 32.65
C ALA A 133 -9.22 -7.36 31.69
N HIS A 134 -9.41 -6.05 31.78
CA HIS A 134 -8.77 -5.11 30.87
C HIS A 134 -8.64 -3.68 31.46
N PRO A 135 -7.64 -2.89 31.05
CA PRO A 135 -7.57 -1.45 31.26
C PRO A 135 -8.79 -0.72 30.68
N PRO A 136 -9.00 0.58 30.97
CA PRO A 136 -9.96 1.36 30.20
C PRO A 136 -9.65 1.23 28.70
N LEU A 137 -10.69 0.96 27.89
CA LEU A 137 -10.58 0.77 26.44
C LEU A 137 -11.20 1.94 25.68
N GLU A 138 -10.56 2.29 24.58
CA GLU A 138 -11.07 3.10 23.49
C GLU A 138 -11.04 2.23 22.23
N VAL A 139 -12.22 1.68 21.84
CA VAL A 139 -12.35 0.94 20.58
C VAL A 139 -12.64 1.96 19.50
N PHE A 140 -11.68 2.16 18.62
CA PHE A 140 -11.65 3.18 17.59
C PHE A 140 -11.71 2.56 16.21
N ILE A 141 -12.78 2.78 15.48
CA ILE A 141 -13.02 2.20 14.17
C ILE A 141 -13.14 3.32 13.13
N THR A 142 -12.24 3.30 12.17
CA THR A 142 -12.14 4.27 11.08
C THR A 142 -12.96 3.86 9.87
N VAL A 143 -13.08 4.77 8.90
CA VAL A 143 -13.76 4.60 7.62
C VAL A 143 -12.81 4.92 6.47
N ASP A 144 -13.11 4.37 5.28
CA ASP A 144 -12.45 4.73 4.02
C ASP A 144 -10.91 4.62 4.07
N GLU A 145 -10.45 3.57 4.78
CA GLU A 145 -9.02 3.21 4.83
C GLU A 145 -8.55 2.86 3.43
N GLU A 146 -9.26 1.98 2.75
CA GLU A 146 -8.93 1.33 1.47
C GLU A 146 -8.88 2.28 0.26
N ILE A 147 -9.44 3.46 0.42
CA ILE A 147 -9.42 4.51 -0.62
C ILE A 147 -8.54 5.71 -0.24
N GLY A 148 -7.57 5.50 0.65
CA GLY A 148 -6.54 6.48 0.98
C GLY A 148 -6.54 6.99 2.41
N LEU A 149 -6.92 6.16 3.39
CA LEU A 149 -6.88 6.46 4.83
C LEU A 149 -7.75 7.68 5.21
N LEU A 150 -8.83 7.94 4.47
CA LEU A 150 -9.56 9.22 4.53
C LEU A 150 -10.15 9.48 5.91
N GLY A 151 -10.71 8.46 6.55
CA GLY A 151 -11.24 8.55 7.92
C GLY A 151 -10.15 8.95 8.91
N ALA A 152 -9.01 8.28 8.88
CA ALA A 152 -7.88 8.58 9.75
C ALA A 152 -7.28 9.97 9.48
N VAL A 153 -7.22 10.40 8.21
CA VAL A 153 -6.75 11.75 7.83
C VAL A 153 -7.65 12.83 8.45
N GLY A 154 -8.98 12.68 8.37
CA GLY A 154 -9.93 13.68 8.85
C GLY A 154 -10.19 13.65 10.37
N PHE A 155 -9.84 12.55 11.05
CA PHE A 155 -10.21 12.34 12.45
C PHE A 155 -9.50 13.29 13.44
N ASP A 156 -10.27 13.86 14.37
CA ASP A 156 -9.75 14.63 15.50
C ASP A 156 -9.33 13.70 16.65
N CYS A 157 -8.05 13.44 16.78
CA CYS A 157 -7.49 12.57 17.81
C CYS A 157 -7.59 13.15 19.24
N SER A 158 -8.08 14.37 19.45
CA SER A 158 -8.22 14.99 20.79
C SER A 158 -9.21 14.26 21.69
N VAL A 159 -10.12 13.47 21.10
CA VAL A 159 -11.10 12.65 21.83
C VAL A 159 -10.47 11.38 22.43
N LEU A 160 -9.28 10.96 21.94
CA LEU A 160 -8.54 9.79 22.40
C LEU A 160 -7.59 10.17 23.55
N LYS A 161 -7.66 9.44 24.65
CA LYS A 161 -6.79 9.61 25.83
C LYS A 161 -5.66 8.61 25.89
N GLY A 162 -5.86 7.44 25.28
CA GLY A 162 -4.88 6.35 25.22
C GLY A 162 -3.60 6.77 24.52
N ARG A 163 -2.50 6.11 24.92
CA ARG A 163 -1.20 6.19 24.26
C ARG A 163 -0.59 4.80 24.04
N ARG A 164 -1.28 3.75 24.48
CA ARG A 164 -1.04 2.36 24.11
C ARG A 164 -2.01 2.01 23.00
N PHE A 165 -1.52 1.79 21.79
CA PHE A 165 -2.34 1.66 20.60
C PHE A 165 -2.11 0.28 19.96
N ILE A 166 -3.13 -0.54 19.93
CA ILE A 166 -3.13 -1.86 19.32
C ILE A 166 -4.02 -1.77 18.08
N ASN A 167 -3.39 -1.74 16.91
CA ASN A 167 -4.08 -1.84 15.63
C ASN A 167 -4.25 -3.33 15.29
N LEU A 168 -5.39 -3.70 14.71
CA LEU A 168 -5.74 -5.09 14.42
C LEU A 168 -5.84 -5.39 12.92
N ASP A 169 -5.25 -4.53 12.12
CA ASP A 169 -5.28 -4.47 10.67
C ASP A 169 -3.98 -5.07 10.06
N SER A 170 -3.74 -6.35 10.36
CA SER A 170 -2.62 -7.12 9.82
C SER A 170 -3.05 -8.55 9.55
N GLU A 171 -2.47 -9.20 8.51
CA GLU A 171 -2.96 -10.46 7.97
C GLU A 171 -2.02 -11.67 8.26
N ALA A 172 -1.14 -11.54 9.26
CA ALA A 172 -0.15 -12.58 9.57
C ALA A 172 -0.06 -12.85 11.08
N GLU A 173 -0.59 -13.99 11.49
CA GLU A 173 -0.49 -14.47 12.87
C GLU A 173 0.97 -14.61 13.31
N GLY A 174 1.24 -14.28 14.58
CA GLY A 174 2.58 -14.39 15.16
C GLY A 174 3.54 -13.29 14.73
N SER A 175 3.06 -12.30 13.98
CA SER A 175 3.82 -11.10 13.61
C SER A 175 3.32 -9.89 14.38
N LEU A 176 4.26 -9.06 14.86
CA LEU A 176 3.99 -7.76 15.45
C LEU A 176 4.62 -6.69 14.55
N TRP A 177 3.77 -5.91 13.91
CA TRP A 177 4.22 -4.80 13.06
C TRP A 177 4.47 -3.58 13.93
N ILE A 178 5.63 -2.94 13.76
CA ILE A 178 6.14 -1.88 14.63
C ILE A 178 6.64 -0.65 13.88
N SER A 179 6.52 -0.65 12.59
CA SER A 179 6.92 0.45 11.71
C SER A 179 6.32 0.26 10.33
N CYS A 180 5.95 1.35 9.67
CA CYS A 180 5.54 1.34 8.27
C CYS A 180 6.14 2.53 7.52
N ALA A 181 6.21 2.43 6.17
CA ALA A 181 6.67 3.53 5.36
C ALA A 181 5.59 4.60 5.22
N GLY A 182 6.00 5.86 5.31
CA GLY A 182 5.31 6.97 4.71
C GLY A 182 5.64 7.08 3.23
N GLY A 183 4.90 7.89 2.49
CA GLY A 183 5.13 8.04 1.06
C GLY A 183 4.60 9.34 0.49
N LEU A 184 4.88 9.51 -0.79
CA LEU A 184 4.34 10.56 -1.64
C LEU A 184 4.53 10.18 -3.12
N SER A 185 3.73 10.80 -3.99
CA SER A 185 3.94 10.81 -5.42
C SER A 185 4.67 12.09 -5.81
N GLY A 186 5.88 11.95 -6.37
CA GLY A 186 6.66 13.04 -6.91
C GLY A 186 6.44 13.16 -8.42
N VAL A 187 5.79 14.24 -8.87
CA VAL A 187 5.46 14.45 -10.28
C VAL A 187 6.41 15.50 -10.88
N SER A 188 7.17 15.06 -11.87
CA SER A 188 8.11 15.89 -12.64
C SER A 188 7.48 16.30 -13.96
N HIS A 189 7.44 17.59 -14.26
CA HIS A 189 6.96 18.19 -15.50
C HIS A 189 8.15 18.81 -16.23
N ILE A 190 8.61 18.17 -17.32
CA ILE A 190 9.77 18.63 -18.10
C ILE A 190 9.26 19.30 -19.37
N PRO A 191 9.39 20.63 -19.51
CA PRO A 191 8.92 21.35 -20.68
C PRO A 191 9.72 20.96 -21.92
N VAL A 192 9.01 20.70 -23.02
CA VAL A 192 9.60 20.36 -24.31
C VAL A 192 9.13 21.32 -25.41
N THR A 193 10.00 21.50 -26.39
CA THR A 193 9.69 22.17 -27.65
C THR A 193 9.82 21.19 -28.80
N ARG A 194 9.15 21.46 -29.90
CA ARG A 194 9.10 20.54 -31.05
C ARG A 194 9.48 21.24 -32.34
N LEU A 195 9.91 20.46 -33.32
CA LEU A 195 10.14 20.88 -34.69
C LEU A 195 9.59 19.82 -35.65
N ASP A 196 9.34 20.19 -36.88
CA ASP A 196 8.92 19.28 -37.95
C ASP A 196 10.13 18.56 -38.50
N ALA A 197 10.02 17.24 -38.69
CA ALA A 197 11.08 16.40 -39.27
C ALA A 197 10.48 15.29 -40.13
N GLU A 198 11.23 14.79 -41.11
CA GLU A 198 10.86 13.71 -42.00
C GLU A 198 11.87 12.57 -41.91
N GLY A 199 11.41 11.33 -41.82
CA GLY A 199 12.26 10.15 -41.72
C GLY A 199 11.45 8.86 -41.53
N GLU A 200 12.11 7.75 -41.29
CA GLU A 200 11.46 6.49 -40.93
C GLU A 200 11.03 6.51 -39.48
N LYS A 201 9.72 6.39 -39.23
CA LYS A 201 9.18 6.33 -37.86
C LYS A 201 9.28 4.92 -37.33
N LEU A 202 9.91 4.79 -36.17
CA LEU A 202 10.04 3.52 -35.47
C LEU A 202 9.40 3.62 -34.07
N THR A 203 8.65 2.57 -33.70
CA THR A 203 8.18 2.39 -32.32
C THR A 203 9.04 1.33 -31.64
N VAL A 204 9.80 1.76 -30.64
CA VAL A 204 10.56 0.87 -29.75
C VAL A 204 9.71 0.55 -28.54
N LYS A 205 9.47 -0.73 -28.28
CA LYS A 205 8.71 -1.20 -27.10
C LYS A 205 9.57 -2.13 -26.25
N ILE A 206 9.66 -1.82 -24.96
CA ILE A 206 10.21 -2.68 -23.91
C ILE A 206 9.03 -3.30 -23.17
N SER A 207 9.00 -4.64 -23.05
CA SER A 207 7.88 -5.38 -22.47
C SER A 207 8.34 -6.73 -21.90
N GLY A 208 7.38 -7.51 -21.37
CA GLY A 208 7.67 -8.84 -20.80
C GLY A 208 8.23 -8.81 -19.38
N LEU A 209 8.19 -7.66 -18.70
CA LEU A 209 8.63 -7.52 -17.32
C LEU A 209 7.55 -8.01 -16.35
N MET A 210 7.98 -8.53 -15.19
CA MET A 210 7.06 -9.04 -14.17
C MET A 210 6.24 -7.94 -13.49
N GLY A 211 6.85 -6.76 -13.27
CA GLY A 211 6.20 -5.70 -12.50
C GLY A 211 6.05 -6.05 -11.03
N GLY A 212 5.04 -5.50 -10.37
CA GLY A 212 4.72 -5.73 -8.96
C GLY A 212 4.42 -4.45 -8.19
N HIS A 213 4.15 -4.58 -6.89
CA HIS A 213 3.88 -3.44 -6.03
C HIS A 213 5.17 -2.71 -5.65
N SER A 214 5.22 -1.38 -5.89
CA SER A 214 6.44 -0.56 -5.68
C SER A 214 6.88 -0.41 -4.21
N GLY A 215 6.08 -0.86 -3.27
CA GLY A 215 6.41 -0.95 -1.85
C GLY A 215 6.82 -2.37 -1.47
N ALA A 216 5.86 -3.29 -1.42
CA ALA A 216 6.05 -4.65 -0.89
C ALA A 216 7.01 -5.52 -1.72
N GLU A 217 7.26 -5.19 -2.99
CA GLU A 217 8.08 -6.01 -3.88
C GLU A 217 9.28 -5.26 -4.49
N ILE A 218 9.57 -4.06 -4.03
CA ILE A 218 10.69 -3.25 -4.55
C ILE A 218 12.07 -3.88 -4.26
N ASP A 219 12.15 -4.71 -3.24
CA ASP A 219 13.34 -5.48 -2.85
C ASP A 219 13.61 -6.70 -3.73
N LYS A 220 12.67 -7.06 -4.61
CA LYS A 220 12.81 -8.20 -5.53
C LYS A 220 13.77 -7.94 -6.70
N ASN A 221 14.38 -6.76 -6.78
CA ASN A 221 15.30 -6.34 -7.84
C ASN A 221 14.73 -6.51 -9.26
N ARG A 222 13.41 -6.33 -9.41
CA ARG A 222 12.76 -6.38 -10.72
C ARG A 222 13.12 -5.18 -11.57
N ALA A 223 13.17 -5.39 -12.88
CA ALA A 223 13.38 -4.33 -13.84
C ALA A 223 12.16 -3.38 -13.91
N ASN A 224 12.42 -2.11 -14.24
CA ASN A 224 11.39 -1.11 -14.52
C ASN A 224 11.53 -0.66 -15.98
N ALA A 225 10.46 -0.79 -16.75
CA ALA A 225 10.49 -0.52 -18.19
C ALA A 225 10.80 0.95 -18.50
N ASN A 226 10.35 1.92 -17.68
CA ASN A 226 10.68 3.34 -17.88
C ASN A 226 12.18 3.61 -17.68
N SER A 227 12.79 2.98 -16.67
CA SER A 227 14.24 3.08 -16.43
C SER A 227 15.04 2.42 -17.55
N LEU A 228 14.59 1.25 -18.03
CA LEU A 228 15.24 0.58 -19.17
C LEU A 228 15.09 1.38 -20.45
N LEU A 229 13.95 2.07 -20.65
CA LEU A 229 13.76 2.94 -21.82
C LEU A 229 14.75 4.10 -21.83
N GLY A 230 15.01 4.72 -20.66
CA GLY A 230 16.05 5.74 -20.53
C GLY A 230 17.44 5.22 -20.89
N LYS A 231 17.82 4.04 -20.37
CA LYS A 231 19.08 3.38 -20.71
C LYS A 231 19.18 3.06 -22.20
N PHE A 232 18.08 2.57 -22.81
CA PHE A 232 17.99 2.29 -24.25
C PHE A 232 18.25 3.54 -25.08
N LEU A 233 17.49 4.61 -24.83
CA LEU A 233 17.60 5.85 -25.61
C LEU A 233 18.98 6.48 -25.50
N HIS A 234 19.55 6.50 -24.30
CA HIS A 234 20.92 7.00 -24.09
C HIS A 234 21.96 6.19 -24.85
N GLY A 235 21.92 4.85 -24.77
CA GLY A 235 22.89 4.02 -25.47
C GLY A 235 22.65 3.97 -26.99
N LEU A 236 21.42 4.21 -27.48
CA LEU A 236 21.14 4.38 -28.90
C LEU A 236 21.76 5.66 -29.45
N ASP A 237 21.69 6.76 -28.70
CA ASP A 237 22.27 8.06 -29.08
C ASP A 237 23.81 7.98 -29.29
N GLU A 238 24.49 7.02 -28.66
CA GLU A 238 25.88 6.73 -28.89
C GLU A 238 26.16 5.89 -30.16
N LYS A 239 25.15 5.30 -30.76
CA LYS A 239 25.28 4.36 -31.90
C LYS A 239 24.80 4.96 -33.20
N THR A 240 23.74 5.73 -33.17
CA THR A 240 23.12 6.30 -34.37
C THR A 240 22.32 7.52 -34.05
N ASP A 241 22.26 8.47 -35.00
CA ASP A 241 21.40 9.65 -34.89
C ASP A 241 19.94 9.27 -34.96
N PHE A 242 19.13 9.82 -34.07
CA PHE A 242 17.67 9.73 -34.09
C PHE A 242 17.04 10.99 -33.50
N GLU A 243 15.78 11.22 -33.86
CA GLU A 243 14.94 12.23 -33.22
C GLU A 243 13.88 11.54 -32.35
N LEU A 244 13.58 12.12 -31.18
CA LEU A 244 12.58 11.58 -30.26
C LEU A 244 11.23 12.22 -30.51
N ILE A 245 10.19 11.41 -30.71
CA ILE A 245 8.79 11.87 -30.89
C ILE A 245 8.07 11.85 -29.54
N SER A 246 8.10 10.70 -28.86
CA SER A 246 7.40 10.51 -27.60
C SER A 246 8.03 9.40 -26.74
N VAL A 247 7.75 9.47 -25.44
CA VAL A 247 8.00 8.38 -24.49
C VAL A 247 6.76 8.18 -23.64
N GLN A 248 6.42 6.91 -23.34
CA GLN A 248 5.32 6.59 -22.43
C GLN A 248 5.52 5.23 -21.76
N GLY A 249 5.01 5.06 -20.53
CA GLY A 249 5.03 3.79 -19.83
C GLY A 249 4.34 3.85 -18.48
N GLY A 250 3.74 2.73 -18.09
CA GLY A 250 3.01 2.57 -16.85
C GLY A 250 1.69 3.34 -16.75
N GLN A 251 0.86 2.95 -15.79
CA GLN A 251 -0.47 3.54 -15.55
C GLN A 251 -0.69 3.96 -14.10
N LYS A 252 0.09 3.39 -13.17
CA LYS A 252 0.03 3.68 -11.73
C LYS A 252 1.45 3.89 -11.20
N ASP A 253 1.65 4.91 -10.41
CA ASP A 253 2.96 5.23 -9.82
C ASP A 253 3.40 4.21 -8.76
N ASN A 254 2.45 3.60 -8.07
CA ASN A 254 2.69 2.56 -7.07
C ASN A 254 2.89 1.14 -7.66
N ALA A 255 2.97 1.01 -8.98
CA ALA A 255 3.28 -0.24 -9.66
C ALA A 255 4.62 -0.16 -10.40
N ILE A 256 5.45 -1.20 -10.29
CA ILE A 256 6.68 -1.33 -11.09
C ILE A 256 6.29 -1.48 -12.55
N THR A 257 6.80 -0.59 -13.40
CA THR A 257 6.36 -0.48 -14.80
C THR A 257 6.79 -1.69 -15.61
N ARG A 258 5.81 -2.37 -16.22
CA ARG A 258 6.02 -3.62 -16.99
C ARG A 258 6.30 -3.38 -18.47
N GLU A 259 5.83 -2.25 -19.00
CA GLU A 259 5.97 -1.90 -20.41
C GLU A 259 6.22 -0.40 -20.57
N ALA A 260 7.10 -0.06 -21.51
CA ALA A 260 7.34 1.33 -21.93
C ALA A 260 7.62 1.38 -23.42
N THR A 261 7.28 2.51 -24.04
CA THR A 261 7.47 2.73 -25.48
C THR A 261 8.14 4.07 -25.73
N ALA A 262 8.97 4.12 -26.78
CA ALA A 262 9.42 5.36 -27.40
C ALA A 262 9.09 5.34 -28.88
N GLU A 263 8.56 6.44 -29.39
CA GLU A 263 8.49 6.70 -30.82
C GLU A 263 9.69 7.55 -31.21
N ILE A 264 10.42 7.12 -32.20
CA ILE A 264 11.61 7.79 -32.73
C ILE A 264 11.53 7.95 -34.26
N LEU A 265 12.26 8.92 -34.76
CA LEU A 265 12.42 9.12 -36.21
C LEU A 265 13.91 8.98 -36.55
N VAL A 266 14.22 8.20 -37.59
CA VAL A 266 15.59 7.98 -38.05
C VAL A 266 15.69 8.14 -39.57
N LEU A 267 16.90 8.26 -40.09
CA LEU A 267 17.15 8.08 -41.52
C LEU A 267 16.98 6.62 -41.91
N GLU A 268 16.54 6.32 -43.14
CA GLU A 268 16.34 4.96 -43.66
C GLU A 268 17.59 4.06 -43.45
N GLU A 269 18.77 4.61 -43.66
CA GLU A 269 20.08 3.95 -43.47
C GLU A 269 20.38 3.56 -42.02
N ASN A 270 19.69 4.16 -41.02
CA ASN A 270 19.89 3.91 -39.61
C ASN A 270 18.92 2.89 -39.00
N VAL A 271 17.88 2.46 -39.74
CA VAL A 271 16.83 1.55 -39.26
C VAL A 271 17.44 0.22 -38.76
N ASP A 272 18.37 -0.36 -39.53
CA ASP A 272 19.01 -1.63 -39.14
C ASP A 272 19.90 -1.48 -37.90
N ALA A 273 20.59 -0.34 -37.75
CA ALA A 273 21.38 -0.05 -36.55
C ALA A 273 20.52 -0.02 -35.28
N VAL A 274 19.30 0.54 -35.33
CA VAL A 274 18.34 0.52 -34.21
C VAL A 274 17.92 -0.91 -33.89
N ARG A 275 17.61 -1.73 -34.88
CA ARG A 275 17.21 -3.14 -34.69
C ARG A 275 18.33 -3.98 -34.09
N GLU A 276 19.55 -3.83 -34.58
CA GLU A 276 20.74 -4.53 -34.06
C GLU A 276 21.01 -4.13 -32.59
N TYR A 277 20.90 -2.84 -32.28
CA TYR A 277 21.08 -2.36 -30.93
C TYR A 277 19.97 -2.91 -30.01
N ALA A 278 18.72 -2.89 -30.41
CA ALA A 278 17.61 -3.47 -29.66
C ALA A 278 17.82 -4.96 -29.32
N ALA A 279 18.25 -5.75 -30.32
CA ALA A 279 18.55 -7.16 -30.11
C ALA A 279 19.73 -7.37 -29.13
N SER A 280 20.77 -6.54 -29.23
CA SER A 280 21.94 -6.60 -28.35
C SER A 280 21.58 -6.32 -26.90
N VAL A 281 20.84 -5.23 -26.62
CA VAL A 281 20.46 -4.87 -25.25
C VAL A 281 19.44 -5.85 -24.66
N GLN A 282 18.54 -6.41 -25.47
CA GLN A 282 17.64 -7.47 -25.01
C GLN A 282 18.41 -8.67 -24.44
N GLY A 283 19.43 -9.11 -25.16
CA GLY A 283 20.30 -10.21 -24.70
C GLY A 283 20.98 -9.88 -23.36
N ALA A 284 21.62 -8.71 -23.30
CA ALA A 284 22.32 -8.25 -22.10
C ALA A 284 21.39 -8.10 -20.89
N TRP A 285 20.18 -7.56 -21.07
CA TRP A 285 19.23 -7.38 -19.98
C TRP A 285 18.62 -8.69 -19.49
N ARG A 286 18.39 -9.67 -20.35
CA ARG A 286 17.99 -11.02 -19.90
C ARG A 286 19.03 -11.69 -19.02
N GLU A 287 20.31 -11.44 -19.28
CA GLU A 287 21.40 -11.90 -18.41
C GLU A 287 21.47 -11.08 -17.10
N GLU A 288 21.36 -9.73 -17.17
CA GLU A 288 21.40 -8.84 -16.01
C GLU A 288 20.26 -9.16 -15.02
N TYR A 289 19.06 -9.45 -15.53
CA TYR A 289 17.85 -9.72 -14.74
C TYR A 289 17.48 -11.20 -14.68
N ALA A 290 18.45 -12.10 -14.86
CA ALA A 290 18.22 -13.54 -14.73
C ALA A 290 17.67 -13.89 -13.33
N GLY A 291 16.54 -14.64 -13.31
CA GLY A 291 15.84 -15.00 -12.07
C GLY A 291 14.80 -13.99 -11.59
N THR A 292 14.69 -12.79 -12.23
CA THR A 292 13.66 -11.81 -11.90
C THR A 292 12.81 -11.43 -13.12
N ASP A 293 13.40 -11.08 -14.25
CA ASP A 293 12.69 -10.60 -15.45
C ASP A 293 13.23 -11.26 -16.74
N GLU A 294 13.25 -12.58 -16.78
CA GLU A 294 13.76 -13.36 -17.93
C GLU A 294 12.96 -13.14 -19.22
N GLY A 295 11.71 -12.64 -19.09
CA GLY A 295 10.81 -12.36 -20.19
C GLY A 295 11.07 -11.05 -20.94
N ILE A 296 12.10 -10.26 -20.57
CA ILE A 296 12.39 -8.95 -21.20
C ILE A 296 12.47 -9.08 -22.72
N THR A 297 11.70 -8.24 -23.40
CA THR A 297 11.65 -8.17 -24.86
C THR A 297 11.76 -6.70 -25.30
N VAL A 298 12.62 -6.45 -26.27
CA VAL A 298 12.77 -5.15 -26.95
C VAL A 298 12.41 -5.33 -28.40
N THR A 299 11.27 -4.75 -28.81
CA THR A 299 10.79 -4.81 -30.20
C THR A 299 10.92 -3.46 -30.88
N VAL A 300 11.17 -3.48 -32.19
CA VAL A 300 11.24 -2.30 -33.05
C VAL A 300 10.24 -2.51 -34.17
N GLU A 301 9.16 -1.76 -34.17
CA GLU A 301 8.15 -1.72 -35.20
C GLU A 301 8.45 -0.56 -36.15
N ASP A 302 8.44 -0.83 -37.46
CA ASP A 302 8.71 0.13 -38.51
C ASP A 302 7.39 0.57 -39.13
N GLU A 303 7.07 1.85 -38.99
CA GLU A 303 5.84 2.45 -39.45
C GLU A 303 6.01 3.18 -40.80
N GLY A 304 7.19 3.09 -41.37
CA GLY A 304 7.55 3.71 -42.63
C GLY A 304 7.83 5.21 -42.56
N LYS A 305 8.04 5.77 -43.73
CA LYS A 305 8.42 7.19 -43.86
C LYS A 305 7.25 8.11 -43.53
N GLN A 306 7.52 9.04 -42.59
CA GLN A 306 6.54 10.00 -42.10
C GLN A 306 7.14 11.40 -41.94
N GLU A 307 6.29 12.42 -42.04
CA GLU A 307 6.58 13.79 -41.62
C GLU A 307 5.85 14.01 -40.29
N VAL A 308 6.58 14.25 -39.22
CA VAL A 308 6.04 14.29 -37.84
C VAL A 308 6.72 15.36 -37.01
N ARG A 309 6.06 15.76 -35.92
CA ARG A 309 6.65 16.68 -34.93
C ARG A 309 7.49 15.90 -33.94
N VAL A 310 8.79 16.10 -33.95
CA VAL A 310 9.77 15.52 -33.04
C VAL A 310 10.12 16.50 -31.91
N LEU A 311 10.66 16.04 -30.82
CA LEU A 311 11.24 16.89 -29.78
C LEU A 311 12.46 17.64 -30.35
N HIS A 312 12.56 18.92 -30.04
CA HIS A 312 13.79 19.67 -30.34
C HIS A 312 15.01 18.97 -29.70
N PRO A 313 16.18 18.91 -30.32
CA PRO A 313 17.36 18.18 -29.79
C PRO A 313 17.65 18.46 -28.32
N THR A 314 17.59 19.73 -27.88
CA THR A 314 17.76 20.07 -26.44
C THR A 314 16.68 19.46 -25.55
N SER A 315 15.44 19.33 -26.05
CA SER A 315 14.35 18.67 -25.30
C SER A 315 14.54 17.17 -25.24
N LYS A 316 15.00 16.53 -26.35
CA LYS A 316 15.39 15.11 -26.40
C LYS A 316 16.45 14.81 -25.34
N GLU A 317 17.52 15.60 -25.32
CA GLU A 317 18.61 15.43 -24.34
C GLU A 317 18.11 15.57 -22.89
N LYS A 318 17.26 16.55 -22.59
CA LYS A 318 16.67 16.72 -21.25
C LYS A 318 15.85 15.49 -20.82
N VAL A 319 15.03 14.96 -21.73
CA VAL A 319 14.19 13.78 -21.45
C VAL A 319 15.05 12.53 -21.21
N ILE A 320 16.06 12.31 -22.05
CA ILE A 320 16.99 11.19 -21.89
C ILE A 320 17.77 11.34 -20.57
N PHE A 321 18.30 12.54 -20.30
CA PHE A 321 19.01 12.82 -19.05
C PHE A 321 18.13 12.57 -17.83
N PHE A 322 16.87 13.00 -17.84
CA PHE A 322 15.91 12.72 -16.76
C PHE A 322 15.74 11.23 -16.55
N LEU A 323 15.42 10.47 -17.59
CA LEU A 323 15.15 9.04 -17.50
C LEU A 323 16.35 8.22 -17.02
N VAL A 324 17.56 8.63 -17.38
CA VAL A 324 18.81 7.98 -16.92
C VAL A 324 19.12 8.29 -15.46
N ASN A 325 18.79 9.52 -15.00
CA ASN A 325 19.22 9.98 -13.68
C ASN A 325 18.12 9.97 -12.62
N VAL A 326 16.82 9.86 -12.99
CA VAL A 326 15.75 9.69 -12.02
C VAL A 326 15.97 8.35 -11.27
N PRO A 327 16.04 8.37 -9.93
CA PRO A 327 16.35 7.16 -9.19
C PRO A 327 15.19 6.14 -9.26
N TYR A 328 15.56 4.86 -9.25
CA TYR A 328 14.66 3.73 -9.20
C TYR A 328 15.15 2.67 -8.20
N GLY A 329 14.23 1.96 -7.57
CA GLY A 329 14.51 0.83 -6.71
C GLY A 329 14.84 1.23 -5.27
N VAL A 330 15.46 0.30 -4.55
CA VAL A 330 15.90 0.50 -3.16
C VAL A 330 17.02 1.52 -3.10
N GLN A 331 16.80 2.59 -2.35
CA GLN A 331 17.81 3.65 -2.13
C GLN A 331 18.57 3.44 -0.81
N LYS A 332 17.90 2.84 0.18
CA LYS A 332 18.52 2.56 1.49
C LYS A 332 17.81 1.39 2.17
N MET A 333 18.61 0.51 2.77
CA MET A 333 18.13 -0.54 3.69
C MET A 333 18.14 -0.02 5.13
N SER A 334 17.23 -0.50 5.97
CA SER A 334 17.17 -0.14 7.39
C SER A 334 18.44 -0.56 8.12
N GLY A 335 19.04 0.35 8.87
CA GLY A 335 20.17 0.07 9.75
C GLY A 335 19.77 -0.59 11.07
N THR A 336 18.48 -0.63 11.40
CA THR A 336 17.96 -1.14 12.68
C THR A 336 17.16 -2.42 12.54
N ILE A 337 16.41 -2.58 11.45
CA ILE A 337 15.59 -3.76 11.18
C ILE A 337 16.20 -4.49 9.99
N LYS A 338 16.75 -5.68 10.23
CA LYS A 338 17.43 -6.47 9.20
C LYS A 338 16.46 -6.89 8.11
N GLY A 339 16.85 -6.67 6.84
CA GLY A 339 16.06 -7.08 5.67
C GLY A 339 14.97 -6.09 5.26
N LEU A 340 14.67 -5.07 6.07
CA LEU A 340 13.69 -4.04 5.74
C LEU A 340 14.28 -3.01 4.77
N VAL A 341 13.55 -2.71 3.69
CA VAL A 341 13.78 -1.50 2.88
C VAL A 341 13.40 -0.29 3.70
N GLU A 342 14.32 0.64 3.91
CA GLU A 342 14.04 1.91 4.58
C GLU A 342 13.46 2.93 3.60
N THR A 343 14.13 3.11 2.44
CA THR A 343 13.79 4.14 1.46
C THR A 343 13.87 3.58 0.05
N SER A 344 12.87 3.85 -0.75
CA SER A 344 12.80 3.45 -2.15
C SER A 344 12.08 4.48 -3.02
N THR A 345 12.23 4.33 -4.34
CA THR A 345 11.45 5.08 -5.32
C THR A 345 11.19 4.24 -6.57
N ASN A 346 10.09 4.53 -7.24
CA ASN A 346 9.65 3.86 -8.45
C ASN A 346 9.10 4.88 -9.44
N ILE A 347 9.76 5.04 -10.59
CA ILE A 347 9.20 5.80 -11.72
C ILE A 347 8.10 4.95 -12.37
N GLY A 348 6.85 5.14 -11.91
CA GLY A 348 5.71 4.29 -12.27
C GLY A 348 4.93 4.77 -13.48
N ILE A 349 4.97 6.08 -13.78
CA ILE A 349 4.26 6.66 -14.94
C ILE A 349 5.22 7.55 -15.73
N LEU A 350 5.16 7.40 -17.05
CA LEU A 350 5.85 8.26 -18.00
C LEU A 350 4.87 8.61 -19.13
N LYS A 351 4.72 9.89 -19.44
CA LYS A 351 3.78 10.36 -20.47
C LYS A 351 4.30 11.59 -21.18
N THR A 352 4.24 11.58 -22.50
CA THR A 352 4.53 12.75 -23.34
C THR A 352 3.24 13.43 -23.77
N SER A 353 3.19 14.74 -23.64
CA SER A 353 2.19 15.65 -24.22
C SER A 353 2.80 16.55 -25.28
N GLU A 354 2.03 17.48 -25.79
CA GLU A 354 2.51 18.45 -26.79
C GLU A 354 3.66 19.32 -26.26
N ASN A 355 3.58 19.73 -24.99
CA ASN A 355 4.48 20.76 -24.41
C ASN A 355 5.35 20.24 -23.26
N GLU A 356 5.16 19.01 -22.82
CA GLU A 356 5.91 18.44 -21.70
C GLU A 356 6.07 16.93 -21.77
N VAL A 357 7.07 16.43 -21.08
CA VAL A 357 7.17 15.03 -20.66
C VAL A 357 6.98 14.99 -19.14
N MET A 358 5.95 14.27 -18.70
CA MET A 358 5.62 14.06 -17.30
C MET A 358 6.15 12.69 -16.83
N GLY A 359 6.85 12.70 -15.68
CA GLY A 359 7.24 11.49 -14.96
C GLY A 359 6.68 11.48 -13.54
N SER A 360 5.96 10.42 -13.13
CA SER A 360 5.48 10.27 -11.75
C SER A 360 6.22 9.15 -11.03
N SER A 361 6.78 9.49 -9.86
CA SER A 361 7.57 8.59 -9.02
C SER A 361 6.90 8.39 -7.66
N SER A 362 6.61 7.14 -7.29
CA SER A 362 6.20 6.78 -5.93
C SER A 362 7.44 6.71 -5.04
N ILE A 363 7.50 7.52 -4.02
CA ILE A 363 8.60 7.62 -3.06
C ILE A 363 8.12 7.12 -1.71
N ARG A 364 8.85 6.19 -1.10
CA ARG A 364 8.51 5.59 0.20
C ARG A 364 9.70 5.59 1.13
N SER A 365 9.46 5.85 2.42
CA SER A 365 10.46 5.67 3.46
C SER A 365 9.82 5.50 4.82
N SER A 366 10.39 4.63 5.66
CA SER A 366 10.06 4.55 7.09
C SER A 366 10.70 5.66 7.93
N VAL A 367 11.43 6.60 7.29
CA VAL A 367 12.07 7.77 7.89
C VAL A 367 11.69 9.01 7.09
N GLU A 368 10.89 9.92 7.66
CA GLU A 368 10.34 11.09 6.95
C GLU A 368 11.44 11.96 6.32
N THR A 369 12.52 12.22 7.04
CA THR A 369 13.63 13.04 6.51
C THR A 369 14.34 12.40 5.33
N ALA A 370 14.40 11.07 5.25
CA ALA A 370 14.98 10.35 4.11
C ALA A 370 14.02 10.38 2.91
N ARG A 371 12.69 10.23 3.13
CA ARG A 371 11.66 10.42 2.09
C ARG A 371 11.77 11.80 1.47
N ASP A 372 11.80 12.84 2.31
CA ASP A 372 11.82 14.21 1.86
C ASP A 372 13.12 14.55 1.12
N SER A 373 14.27 14.06 1.62
CA SER A 373 15.56 14.22 0.94
C SER A 373 15.61 13.55 -0.43
N LEU A 374 14.99 12.38 -0.60
CA LEU A 374 14.89 11.71 -1.89
C LEU A 374 13.96 12.46 -2.84
N SER A 375 12.83 12.96 -2.33
CA SER A 375 11.92 13.84 -3.08
C SER A 375 12.62 15.12 -3.53
N ASP A 376 13.39 15.79 -2.65
CA ASP A 376 14.17 16.98 -2.99
C ASP A 376 15.22 16.70 -4.07
N LYS A 377 15.85 15.52 -4.06
CA LYS A 377 16.78 15.12 -5.11
C LYS A 377 16.12 15.05 -6.49
N ILE A 378 14.90 14.50 -6.57
CA ILE A 378 14.13 14.43 -7.83
C ILE A 378 13.64 15.83 -8.22
N ALA A 379 13.17 16.63 -7.26
CA ALA A 379 12.81 18.03 -7.50
C ALA A 379 13.96 18.82 -8.10
N TYR A 380 15.15 18.75 -7.49
CA TYR A 380 16.33 19.44 -7.97
C TYR A 380 16.76 19.01 -9.37
N LEU A 381 16.67 17.69 -9.66
CA LEU A 381 16.91 17.16 -11.01
C LEU A 381 15.93 17.78 -12.03
N THR A 382 14.64 17.81 -11.71
CA THR A 382 13.57 18.35 -12.56
C THR A 382 13.75 19.84 -12.80
N GLU A 383 13.99 20.62 -11.74
CA GLU A 383 14.21 22.07 -11.80
C GLU A 383 15.48 22.43 -12.59
N PHE A 384 16.56 21.65 -12.43
CA PHE A 384 17.80 21.83 -13.21
C PHE A 384 17.57 21.68 -14.72
N LEU A 385 16.61 20.83 -15.12
CA LEU A 385 16.19 20.65 -16.51
C LEU A 385 15.20 21.75 -16.98
N GLY A 386 14.86 22.69 -16.09
CA GLY A 386 13.92 23.78 -16.35
C GLY A 386 12.46 23.37 -16.23
N GLY A 387 12.20 22.29 -15.52
CA GLY A 387 10.86 21.75 -15.24
C GLY A 387 10.30 22.20 -13.89
N GLU A 388 9.09 21.73 -13.60
CA GLU A 388 8.38 21.93 -12.34
C GLU A 388 8.17 20.59 -11.66
N TYR A 389 8.21 20.58 -10.32
CA TYR A 389 8.03 19.37 -9.52
C TYR A 389 6.93 19.56 -8.48
N GLU A 390 6.04 18.60 -8.40
CA GLU A 390 4.94 18.58 -7.43
C GLU A 390 5.04 17.38 -6.49
N ARG A 391 4.65 17.58 -5.22
CA ARG A 391 4.43 16.51 -4.24
C ARG A 391 2.94 16.30 -4.06
N GLN A 392 2.47 15.09 -4.30
CA GLN A 392 1.07 14.73 -4.18
C GLN A 392 0.90 13.55 -3.22
N GLY A 393 -0.26 13.45 -2.55
CA GLY A 393 -0.61 12.31 -1.71
C GLY A 393 0.39 12.03 -0.59
N VAL A 394 0.92 13.06 0.07
CA VAL A 394 1.91 12.91 1.14
C VAL A 394 1.25 12.29 2.37
N TYR A 395 1.77 11.14 2.83
CA TYR A 395 1.36 10.52 4.08
C TYR A 395 2.56 10.19 4.97
N PRO A 396 2.42 10.26 6.30
CA PRO A 396 3.52 10.12 7.24
C PRO A 396 3.98 8.66 7.39
N ALA A 397 5.21 8.49 7.84
CA ALA A 397 5.74 7.21 8.27
C ALA A 397 5.32 6.90 9.72
N TRP A 398 5.19 5.61 10.03
CA TRP A 398 5.27 5.13 11.40
C TRP A 398 6.72 4.73 11.68
N GLU A 399 7.46 5.67 12.24
CA GLU A 399 8.88 5.45 12.50
C GLU A 399 9.10 4.43 13.62
N TYR A 400 10.13 3.60 13.48
CA TYR A 400 10.49 2.63 14.50
C TYR A 400 10.80 3.29 15.86
N ARG A 401 10.02 2.93 16.87
CA ARG A 401 10.24 3.35 18.25
C ARG A 401 11.12 2.34 18.99
N LYS A 402 12.33 2.78 19.39
CA LYS A 402 13.29 1.90 20.08
C LYS A 402 12.75 1.44 21.45
N ASP A 403 12.25 2.37 22.25
CA ASP A 403 11.72 2.12 23.60
C ASP A 403 10.19 2.03 23.54
N SER A 404 9.64 0.83 23.44
CA SER A 404 8.20 0.54 23.36
C SER A 404 7.79 -0.44 24.43
N PRO A 405 7.32 0.05 25.60
CA PRO A 405 6.81 -0.80 26.67
C PRO A 405 5.64 -1.69 26.23
N LEU A 406 4.78 -1.21 25.32
CA LEU A 406 3.68 -2.00 24.77
C LEU A 406 4.21 -3.20 23.99
N ARG A 407 5.09 -2.98 23.02
CA ARG A 407 5.71 -4.06 22.23
C ARG A 407 6.42 -5.06 23.13
N ASP A 408 7.23 -4.57 24.08
CA ASP A 408 8.03 -5.43 24.94
C ASP A 408 7.11 -6.33 25.80
N LYS A 409 5.99 -5.79 26.31
CA LYS A 409 4.97 -6.57 27.03
C LYS A 409 4.25 -7.57 26.10
N MET A 410 3.92 -7.18 24.90
CA MET A 410 3.29 -8.07 23.91
C MET A 410 4.22 -9.23 23.53
N VAL A 411 5.52 -8.98 23.36
CA VAL A 411 6.53 -10.03 23.11
C VAL A 411 6.63 -10.99 24.29
N GLU A 412 6.68 -10.49 25.54
CA GLU A 412 6.70 -11.29 26.76
C GLU A 412 5.48 -12.24 26.83
N VAL A 413 4.27 -11.69 26.67
CA VAL A 413 3.02 -12.46 26.70
C VAL A 413 2.99 -13.52 25.60
N TYR A 414 3.45 -13.19 24.39
CA TYR A 414 3.49 -14.16 23.29
C TYR A 414 4.45 -15.32 23.61
N GLU A 415 5.66 -15.01 24.12
CA GLU A 415 6.65 -16.02 24.52
C GLU A 415 6.13 -16.92 25.65
N GLU A 416 5.41 -16.36 26.63
CA GLU A 416 4.75 -17.13 27.69
C GLU A 416 3.66 -18.08 27.16
N MET A 417 2.85 -17.65 26.18
CA MET A 417 1.75 -18.44 25.63
C MET A 417 2.23 -19.54 24.67
N TYR A 418 3.22 -19.26 23.86
CA TYR A 418 3.60 -20.11 22.71
C TYR A 418 5.00 -20.71 22.80
N GLY A 419 5.81 -20.34 23.81
CA GLY A 419 7.16 -20.85 24.02
C GLY A 419 8.19 -20.34 22.99
N GLN A 420 7.83 -19.35 22.18
CA GLN A 420 8.67 -18.70 21.19
C GLN A 420 8.31 -17.24 21.05
N LYS A 421 9.26 -16.42 20.61
CA LYS A 421 9.01 -14.98 20.35
C LYS A 421 8.20 -14.80 19.08
N PRO A 422 7.34 -13.75 19.01
CA PRO A 422 6.70 -13.37 17.77
C PRO A 422 7.74 -12.80 16.79
N ASN A 423 7.39 -12.76 15.51
CA ASN A 423 8.15 -12.02 14.52
C ASN A 423 7.89 -10.52 14.71
N VAL A 424 8.92 -9.77 15.09
CA VAL A 424 8.84 -8.31 15.15
C VAL A 424 9.27 -7.75 13.82
N VAL A 425 8.32 -7.19 13.08
CA VAL A 425 8.48 -6.84 11.66
C VAL A 425 8.06 -5.40 11.37
N ALA A 426 8.43 -4.94 10.19
CA ALA A 426 8.00 -3.66 9.65
C ALA A 426 7.66 -3.83 8.17
N ILE A 427 6.78 -2.98 7.65
CA ILE A 427 6.33 -3.04 6.26
C ILE A 427 6.78 -1.81 5.49
N HIS A 428 7.14 -2.00 4.23
CA HIS A 428 7.49 -0.91 3.31
C HIS A 428 6.25 -0.44 2.50
N ALA A 429 5.10 -0.36 3.18
CA ALA A 429 3.82 0.17 2.70
C ALA A 429 3.24 1.10 3.77
N GLY A 430 2.15 1.82 3.48
CA GLY A 430 1.45 2.66 4.45
C GLY A 430 0.49 1.85 5.31
N LEU A 431 0.28 2.29 6.56
CA LEU A 431 -0.77 1.84 7.48
C LEU A 431 -1.32 3.06 8.20
N GLU A 432 -2.57 3.01 8.68
CA GLU A 432 -3.18 4.07 9.49
C GLU A 432 -2.36 4.42 10.74
N CYS A 433 -1.63 3.43 11.27
CA CYS A 433 -0.68 3.62 12.37
C CYS A 433 0.29 4.79 12.13
N GLY A 434 0.71 5.05 10.90
CA GLY A 434 1.57 6.19 10.55
C GLY A 434 0.88 7.54 10.80
N LEU A 435 -0.39 7.65 10.42
CA LEU A 435 -1.18 8.86 10.65
C LEU A 435 -1.39 9.13 12.14
N PHE A 436 -1.79 8.11 12.91
CA PHE A 436 -2.01 8.25 14.34
C PHE A 436 -0.71 8.50 15.10
N TYR A 437 0.38 7.83 14.71
CA TYR A 437 1.70 8.08 15.28
C TYR A 437 2.14 9.55 15.12
N LYS A 438 1.83 10.15 13.97
CA LYS A 438 2.11 11.57 13.70
C LYS A 438 1.19 12.53 14.45
N LYS A 439 -0.10 12.19 14.56
CA LYS A 439 -1.13 13.05 15.20
C LYS A 439 -1.09 12.99 16.72
N MET A 440 -0.61 11.90 17.32
CA MET A 440 -0.70 11.64 18.76
C MET A 440 0.70 11.54 19.37
N GLU A 441 1.16 12.63 19.95
CA GLU A 441 2.47 12.66 20.63
C GLU A 441 2.60 11.57 21.70
N GLY A 442 3.71 10.85 21.68
CA GLY A 442 4.02 9.80 22.64
C GLY A 442 3.32 8.46 22.38
N LEU A 443 2.61 8.30 21.25
CA LEU A 443 1.92 7.05 20.90
C LEU A 443 2.89 5.87 20.89
N ASP A 444 2.53 4.79 21.58
CA ASP A 444 3.19 3.49 21.55
C ASP A 444 2.26 2.53 20.82
N CYS A 445 2.61 2.19 19.58
CA CYS A 445 1.75 1.52 18.65
C CYS A 445 2.34 0.18 18.22
N VAL A 446 1.49 -0.86 18.13
CA VAL A 446 1.80 -2.18 17.58
C VAL A 446 0.59 -2.64 16.76
N SER A 447 0.82 -3.21 15.56
CA SER A 447 -0.22 -3.84 14.77
C SER A 447 -0.05 -5.35 14.76
N LEU A 448 -1.16 -6.08 14.80
CA LEU A 448 -1.27 -7.53 14.69
C LEU A 448 -2.60 -7.93 14.08
N GLY A 449 -2.72 -9.19 13.66
CA GLY A 449 -3.97 -9.73 13.15
C GLY A 449 -3.89 -11.24 12.88
N PRO A 450 -5.02 -11.87 12.53
CA PRO A 450 -5.08 -13.26 12.16
C PRO A 450 -4.59 -13.50 10.74
N ASP A 451 -4.36 -14.77 10.40
CA ASP A 451 -4.01 -15.14 9.03
C ASP A 451 -5.19 -14.92 8.08
N MET A 452 -4.97 -14.07 7.10
CA MET A 452 -5.83 -13.87 5.93
C MET A 452 -5.04 -14.14 4.66
N LYS A 453 -5.73 -14.49 3.59
CA LYS A 453 -5.13 -14.70 2.26
C LYS A 453 -5.98 -14.06 1.19
N ASP A 454 -5.32 -13.69 0.09
CA ASP A 454 -5.96 -13.19 -1.12
C ASP A 454 -6.90 -11.99 -0.85
N ILE A 455 -6.55 -11.17 0.18
CA ILE A 455 -7.28 -9.93 0.50
C ILE A 455 -7.41 -9.06 -0.75
N HIS A 456 -8.45 -8.23 -0.80
CA HIS A 456 -8.77 -7.37 -1.94
C HIS A 456 -9.10 -8.14 -3.23
N THR A 457 -9.44 -9.44 -3.12
CA THR A 457 -9.90 -10.27 -4.23
C THR A 457 -11.16 -11.06 -3.90
N SER A 458 -11.83 -11.60 -4.91
CA SER A 458 -12.99 -12.49 -4.71
C SER A 458 -12.66 -13.87 -4.09
N GLU A 459 -11.38 -14.14 -3.85
CA GLU A 459 -10.87 -15.37 -3.26
C GLU A 459 -10.39 -15.16 -1.81
N GLU A 460 -10.69 -14.01 -1.24
CA GLU A 460 -10.32 -13.65 0.13
C GLU A 460 -10.83 -14.66 1.16
N VAL A 461 -9.94 -15.07 2.07
CA VAL A 461 -10.27 -16.01 3.14
C VAL A 461 -9.66 -15.62 4.48
N LEU A 462 -10.41 -15.87 5.56
CA LEU A 462 -10.01 -15.66 6.95
C LEU A 462 -9.86 -17.01 7.67
N SER A 463 -8.72 -17.27 8.33
CA SER A 463 -8.50 -18.49 9.10
C SER A 463 -9.22 -18.45 10.46
N ILE A 464 -10.09 -19.45 10.70
CA ILE A 464 -10.86 -19.59 11.94
C ILE A 464 -9.93 -19.86 13.12
N SER A 465 -9.02 -20.82 12.96
CA SER A 465 -8.12 -21.22 14.05
C SER A 465 -7.11 -20.12 14.39
N SER A 466 -6.65 -19.34 13.39
CA SER A 466 -5.80 -18.17 13.62
C SER A 466 -6.56 -17.07 14.35
N THR A 467 -7.81 -16.79 13.94
CA THR A 467 -8.69 -15.83 14.63
C THR A 467 -8.84 -16.17 16.12
N GLU A 468 -9.02 -17.46 16.44
CA GLU A 468 -9.12 -17.93 17.84
C GLU A 468 -7.81 -17.69 18.62
N ARG A 469 -6.64 -17.99 18.02
CA ARG A 469 -5.34 -17.80 18.69
C ARG A 469 -5.02 -16.34 18.90
N VAL A 470 -5.27 -15.49 17.90
CA VAL A 470 -5.07 -14.03 18.01
C VAL A 470 -6.01 -13.43 19.05
N TRP A 471 -7.28 -13.85 19.10
CA TRP A 471 -8.19 -13.45 20.17
C TRP A 471 -7.66 -13.77 21.57
N LYS A 472 -7.23 -15.02 21.79
CA LYS A 472 -6.66 -15.45 23.09
C LYS A 472 -5.42 -14.63 23.44
N TYR A 473 -4.58 -14.35 22.46
CA TYR A 473 -3.39 -13.52 22.65
C TYR A 473 -3.78 -12.08 23.01
N LEU A 474 -4.68 -11.44 22.29
CA LEU A 474 -5.16 -10.09 22.55
C LEU A 474 -5.74 -9.97 23.98
N VAL A 475 -6.57 -10.92 24.39
CA VAL A 475 -7.12 -10.97 25.76
C VAL A 475 -6.00 -11.07 26.78
N LYS A 476 -5.02 -11.94 26.58
CA LYS A 476 -3.86 -12.07 27.49
C LYS A 476 -3.00 -10.82 27.57
N VAL A 477 -2.81 -10.14 26.44
CA VAL A 477 -2.13 -8.84 26.41
C VAL A 477 -2.88 -7.82 27.27
N LEU A 478 -4.20 -7.70 27.09
CA LEU A 478 -5.02 -6.76 27.88
C LEU A 478 -4.97 -7.08 29.39
N GLU A 479 -5.03 -8.36 29.78
CA GLU A 479 -4.85 -8.79 31.16
C GLU A 479 -3.48 -8.39 31.74
N ALA A 480 -2.43 -8.36 30.92
CA ALA A 480 -1.06 -8.02 31.34
C ALA A 480 -0.76 -6.51 31.33
N LEU A 481 -1.63 -5.67 30.78
CA LEU A 481 -1.43 -4.21 30.66
C LEU A 481 -2.03 -3.42 31.86
N LYS A 482 -1.75 -3.89 33.04
CA LYS A 482 -2.20 -3.29 34.32
C LYS A 482 -1.51 -1.98 34.67
#